data_4b312dd9ca3b72f5d65ad52afc5e6c1d
#
_entry.id   4b312dd9ca3b72f5d65ad52afc5e6c1d
#
_cell.length_a   1.000
_cell.length_b   1.000
_cell.length_c   1.000
_cell.angle_alpha   90.00
_cell.angle_beta   90.00
_cell.angle_gamma   90.00
#
_symmetry.space_group_name_H-M   'P 1'
#
loop_
_entity.id
_entity.type
_entity.pdbx_description
1 polymer ?
#
loop_
_entity_poly.entity_id
_entity_poly.type
_entity_poly.pdbx_seq_one_letter_code
_entity_poly.pdbx_strand_id
1 'polypeptide(L)'
;NLSVIEEDDHFYQSVGLNSIRDAEAIKADVAKITEAIKKIGEPAPIADIAKEAGISDTHETEALASTSKGLATLGGKWGLVKWPMVNPKNIRDKIYVILKAKGTHMHFNEIAEAIKNSDFKRKDVTTQAIHNELIKDKRFVLIGRGIYALKEWGYSKGTVADVITQVLKEAGEPLHRDEIVRRVLKSRFVKETTILLNLQGKPQFKRVAKATYTLDENAA
;
A
#
# COMPACT_ATOMS: atom_id res chain seq x y z
N ASN A 1 40.22 23.01 -0.42
CA ASN A 1 39.11 23.83 -0.86
C ASN A 1 37.82 23.04 -0.64
N LEU A 2 36.83 23.70 -0.01
CA LEU A 2 35.48 23.14 0.24
C LEU A 2 34.54 23.62 -0.85
N SER A 3 33.65 22.74 -1.28
CA SER A 3 32.48 23.04 -2.09
C SER A 3 31.28 23.20 -1.13
N VAL A 4 30.55 24.28 -1.23
CA VAL A 4 29.38 24.55 -0.40
C VAL A 4 28.17 24.63 -1.31
N ILE A 5 27.14 23.85 -0.97
CA ILE A 5 25.79 24.03 -1.51
C ILE A 5 25.00 24.80 -0.45
N GLU A 6 24.59 25.99 -0.80
CA GLU A 6 23.71 26.78 0.05
C GLU A 6 22.31 26.15 0.09
N GLU A 7 21.63 26.34 1.23
CA GLU A 7 20.26 25.84 1.38
C GLU A 7 19.30 26.63 0.48
N ASP A 8 18.52 25.91 -0.32
CA ASP A 8 17.47 26.44 -1.18
C ASP A 8 16.19 25.57 -1.11
N ASP A 9 15.27 25.75 -2.03
CA ASP A 9 14.03 24.97 -2.10
C ASP A 9 14.25 23.50 -2.49
N HIS A 10 15.42 23.18 -3.05
CA HIS A 10 15.72 21.85 -3.60
C HIS A 10 16.79 21.12 -2.79
N PHE A 11 17.71 21.84 -2.14
CA PHE A 11 18.86 21.28 -1.46
C PHE A 11 18.93 21.73 0.00
N TYR A 12 19.38 20.82 0.85
CA TYR A 12 19.87 21.16 2.19
C TYR A 12 21.25 21.78 2.10
N GLN A 13 21.59 22.66 3.05
CA GLN A 13 22.97 23.13 3.16
C GLN A 13 23.92 21.94 3.30
N SER A 14 24.91 21.87 2.45
CA SER A 14 25.83 20.73 2.38
C SER A 14 27.25 21.20 2.06
N VAL A 15 28.24 20.51 2.62
CA VAL A 15 29.64 20.80 2.41
C VAL A 15 30.36 19.57 1.90
N GLY A 16 31.09 19.70 0.85
CA GLY A 16 31.91 18.64 0.24
C GLY A 16 33.35 19.08 -0.02
N LEU A 17 34.16 18.15 -0.46
CA LEU A 17 35.53 18.42 -0.92
C LEU A 17 35.53 18.76 -2.41
N ASN A 18 35.91 19.98 -2.76
CA ASN A 18 35.94 20.47 -4.14
C ASN A 18 36.90 19.65 -5.05
N SER A 19 37.90 19.01 -4.44
CA SER A 19 38.81 18.10 -5.15
C SER A 19 38.14 16.78 -5.60
N ILE A 20 37.01 16.44 -5.02
CA ILE A 20 36.22 15.24 -5.36
C ILE A 20 35.05 15.64 -6.28
N ARG A 21 34.25 16.62 -5.86
CA ARG A 21 33.10 17.16 -6.61
C ARG A 21 32.83 18.62 -6.24
N ASP A 22 32.62 19.43 -7.24
CA ASP A 22 32.13 20.79 -7.04
C ASP A 22 30.60 20.79 -6.87
N ALA A 23 30.01 21.94 -6.54
CA ALA A 23 28.58 22.07 -6.27
C ALA A 23 27.72 21.73 -7.50
N GLU A 24 28.17 22.06 -8.70
CA GLU A 24 27.41 21.78 -9.94
C GLU A 24 27.43 20.28 -10.27
N ALA A 25 28.56 19.60 -10.06
CA ALA A 25 28.67 18.16 -10.22
C ALA A 25 27.76 17.42 -9.23
N ILE A 26 27.68 17.88 -7.96
CA ILE A 26 26.76 17.31 -6.96
C ILE A 26 25.29 17.46 -7.41
N LYS A 27 24.89 18.64 -7.86
CA LYS A 27 23.52 18.88 -8.36
C LYS A 27 23.20 18.00 -9.59
N ALA A 28 24.14 17.86 -10.51
CA ALA A 28 23.99 17.03 -11.70
C ALA A 28 23.81 15.53 -11.32
N ASP A 29 24.57 15.03 -10.36
CA ASP A 29 24.46 13.63 -9.93
C ASP A 29 23.18 13.39 -9.11
N VAL A 30 22.73 14.33 -8.29
CA VAL A 30 21.41 14.27 -7.65
C VAL A 30 20.27 14.25 -8.67
N ALA A 31 20.42 14.98 -9.77
CA ALA A 31 19.45 14.90 -10.87
C ALA A 31 19.43 13.51 -11.51
N LYS A 32 20.59 12.88 -11.76
CA LYS A 32 20.67 11.49 -12.26
C LYS A 32 20.01 10.49 -11.30
N ILE A 33 20.29 10.63 -9.99
CA ILE A 33 19.66 9.81 -8.93
C ILE A 33 18.14 9.97 -8.97
N THR A 34 17.66 11.21 -9.09
CA THR A 34 16.23 11.51 -9.16
C THR A 34 15.56 10.88 -10.38
N GLU A 35 16.21 10.95 -11.56
CA GLU A 35 15.69 10.32 -12.76
C GLU A 35 15.74 8.79 -12.68
N ALA A 36 16.79 8.21 -12.09
CA ALA A 36 16.84 6.76 -11.82
C ALA A 36 15.68 6.30 -10.93
N ILE A 37 15.39 7.03 -9.85
CA ILE A 37 14.23 6.74 -8.98
C ILE A 37 12.90 6.84 -9.75
N LYS A 38 12.74 7.86 -10.60
CA LYS A 38 11.53 8.00 -11.44
C LYS A 38 11.37 6.85 -12.43
N LYS A 39 12.48 6.40 -13.01
CA LYS A 39 12.49 5.28 -13.96
C LYS A 39 12.16 3.95 -13.30
N ILE A 40 12.69 3.70 -12.08
CA ILE A 40 12.32 2.54 -11.25
C ILE A 40 10.83 2.58 -10.89
N GLY A 41 10.26 3.77 -10.62
CA GLY A 41 8.83 3.98 -10.39
C GLY A 41 8.32 3.60 -9.00
N GLU A 42 9.17 3.05 -8.14
CA GLU A 42 8.86 2.68 -6.76
C GLU A 42 10.07 2.88 -5.84
N PRO A 43 9.88 2.92 -4.50
CA PRO A 43 10.99 2.99 -3.57
C PRO A 43 11.92 1.79 -3.68
N ALA A 44 13.21 2.06 -3.84
CA ALA A 44 14.23 1.05 -4.05
C ALA A 44 15.41 1.19 -3.07
N PRO A 45 16.17 0.12 -2.82
CA PRO A 45 17.46 0.19 -2.13
C PRO A 45 18.42 1.11 -2.86
N ILE A 46 19.30 1.78 -2.12
CA ILE A 46 20.26 2.72 -2.70
C ILE A 46 21.18 2.04 -3.74
N ALA A 47 21.49 0.76 -3.57
CA ALA A 47 22.32 0.00 -4.51
C ALA A 47 21.67 -0.13 -5.90
N ASP A 48 20.37 -0.35 -5.95
CA ASP A 48 19.63 -0.45 -7.22
C ASP A 48 19.55 0.91 -7.91
N ILE A 49 19.35 1.97 -7.11
CA ILE A 49 19.34 3.36 -7.59
C ILE A 49 20.72 3.77 -8.13
N ALA A 50 21.79 3.44 -7.41
CA ALA A 50 23.17 3.71 -7.83
C ALA A 50 23.47 3.06 -9.18
N LYS A 51 23.10 1.79 -9.33
CA LYS A 51 23.25 1.04 -10.58
C LYS A 51 22.49 1.69 -11.74
N GLU A 52 21.24 2.08 -11.53
CA GLU A 52 20.40 2.72 -12.54
C GLU A 52 20.92 4.14 -12.89
N ALA A 53 21.45 4.88 -11.91
CA ALA A 53 22.03 6.20 -12.09
C ALA A 53 23.43 6.17 -12.73
N GLY A 54 24.06 4.98 -12.83
CA GLY A 54 25.43 4.82 -13.33
C GLY A 54 26.50 5.32 -12.35
N ILE A 55 26.23 5.31 -11.05
CA ILE A 55 27.16 5.69 -9.99
C ILE A 55 27.67 4.41 -9.32
N SER A 56 28.99 4.21 -9.29
CA SER A 56 29.59 2.96 -8.82
C SER A 56 29.56 2.78 -7.29
N ASP A 57 29.60 3.87 -6.53
CA ASP A 57 29.66 3.86 -5.07
C ASP A 57 28.29 4.11 -4.45
N THR A 58 27.80 3.14 -3.67
CA THR A 58 26.51 3.23 -2.98
C THR A 58 26.52 4.21 -1.83
N HIS A 59 27.62 4.34 -1.08
CA HIS A 59 27.74 5.31 0.01
C HIS A 59 27.76 6.73 -0.51
N GLU A 60 28.47 6.95 -1.62
CA GLU A 60 28.46 8.23 -2.31
C GLU A 60 27.06 8.57 -2.83
N THR A 61 26.35 7.61 -3.43
CA THR A 61 24.98 7.78 -3.92
C THR A 61 24.04 8.16 -2.78
N GLU A 62 24.18 7.54 -1.61
CA GLU A 62 23.37 7.84 -0.43
C GLU A 62 23.67 9.24 0.13
N ALA A 63 24.95 9.61 0.21
CA ALA A 63 25.37 10.94 0.61
C ALA A 63 24.79 12.00 -0.32
N LEU A 64 24.90 11.81 -1.64
CA LEU A 64 24.31 12.71 -2.65
C LEU A 64 22.80 12.80 -2.53
N ALA A 65 22.09 11.67 -2.40
CA ALA A 65 20.65 11.64 -2.24
C ALA A 65 20.18 12.41 -0.98
N SER A 66 20.96 12.33 0.10
CA SER A 66 20.66 13.00 1.38
C SER A 66 20.76 14.53 1.30
N THR A 67 21.45 15.09 0.31
CA THR A 67 21.51 16.54 0.10
C THR A 67 20.22 17.11 -0.48
N SER A 68 19.38 16.29 -1.08
CA SER A 68 18.18 16.72 -1.79
C SER A 68 16.95 16.75 -0.90
N LYS A 69 16.20 17.86 -0.91
CA LYS A 69 14.85 17.98 -0.31
C LYS A 69 13.78 17.24 -1.12
N GLY A 70 14.07 16.89 -2.37
CA GLY A 70 13.17 16.15 -3.26
C GLY A 70 13.13 14.64 -3.03
N LEU A 71 14.09 14.10 -2.25
CA LEU A 71 14.24 12.68 -1.96
C LEU A 71 13.98 12.39 -0.48
N ALA A 72 13.59 11.16 -0.18
CA ALA A 72 13.37 10.70 1.19
C ALA A 72 13.67 9.20 1.29
N THR A 73 13.97 8.76 2.50
CA THR A 73 14.22 7.35 2.81
C THR A 73 13.34 6.87 3.96
N LEU A 74 12.90 5.63 3.88
CA LEU A 74 12.19 4.92 4.93
C LEU A 74 12.47 3.42 4.83
N GLY A 75 12.89 2.81 5.95
CA GLY A 75 13.18 1.37 5.98
C GLY A 75 14.26 0.94 4.98
N GLY A 76 15.29 1.76 4.77
CA GLY A 76 16.40 1.47 3.85
C GLY A 76 16.07 1.62 2.36
N LYS A 77 14.86 2.08 2.02
CA LYS A 77 14.47 2.37 0.64
C LYS A 77 14.38 3.86 0.40
N TRP A 78 14.90 4.31 -0.73
CA TRP A 78 14.87 5.70 -1.19
C TRP A 78 13.81 5.91 -2.26
N GLY A 79 13.24 7.11 -2.30
CA GLY A 79 12.23 7.48 -3.26
C GLY A 79 11.97 8.98 -3.30
N LEU A 80 11.02 9.40 -4.12
CA LEU A 80 10.63 10.81 -4.16
C LEU A 80 9.90 11.20 -2.87
N VAL A 81 10.23 12.36 -2.30
CA VAL A 81 9.64 12.88 -1.05
C VAL A 81 8.11 12.97 -1.08
N LYS A 82 7.52 13.04 -2.27
CA LYS A 82 6.07 13.03 -2.48
C LYS A 82 5.43 11.62 -2.41
N TRP A 83 6.23 10.56 -2.42
CA TRP A 83 5.71 9.20 -2.33
C TRP A 83 5.41 8.82 -0.88
N PRO A 84 4.18 8.41 -0.57
CA PRO A 84 3.80 8.01 0.79
C PRO A 84 4.67 6.88 1.35
N MET A 85 5.18 6.00 0.49
CA MET A 85 6.00 4.84 0.87
C MET A 85 7.34 5.21 1.52
N VAL A 86 7.87 6.41 1.26
CA VAL A 86 9.12 6.89 1.87
C VAL A 86 8.93 8.12 2.76
N ASN A 87 7.77 8.80 2.67
CA ASN A 87 7.46 9.98 3.46
C ASN A 87 5.95 10.04 3.79
N PRO A 88 5.44 9.14 4.62
CA PRO A 88 4.02 9.14 5.02
C PRO A 88 3.72 10.37 5.91
N LYS A 89 2.99 11.34 5.37
CA LYS A 89 2.71 12.63 6.04
C LYS A 89 1.51 12.58 6.99
N ASN A 90 0.55 11.71 6.73
CA ASN A 90 -0.71 11.62 7.45
C ASN A 90 -1.01 10.16 7.87
N ILE A 91 -2.07 9.99 8.67
CA ILE A 91 -2.47 8.66 9.18
C ILE A 91 -2.77 7.69 8.05
N ARG A 92 -3.46 8.11 7.00
CA ARG A 92 -3.82 7.29 5.83
C ARG A 92 -2.59 6.73 5.13
N ASP A 93 -1.57 7.56 4.95
CA ASP A 93 -0.33 7.14 4.30
C ASP A 93 0.44 6.15 5.16
N LYS A 94 0.44 6.34 6.49
CA LYS A 94 1.05 5.39 7.44
C LYS A 94 0.35 4.03 7.39
N ILE A 95 -0.99 4.01 7.38
CA ILE A 95 -1.78 2.79 7.24
C ILE A 95 -1.43 2.08 5.92
N TYR A 96 -1.37 2.84 4.82
CA TYR A 96 -1.03 2.30 3.50
C TYR A 96 0.36 1.66 3.49
N VAL A 97 1.37 2.33 4.04
CA VAL A 97 2.74 1.80 4.14
C VAL A 97 2.79 0.52 4.97
N ILE A 98 2.11 0.48 6.12
CA ILE A 98 2.05 -0.72 6.97
C ILE A 98 1.41 -1.90 6.23
N LEU A 99 0.27 -1.70 5.59
CA LEU A 99 -0.39 -2.76 4.82
C LEU A 99 0.46 -3.24 3.66
N LYS A 100 1.08 -2.32 2.91
CA LYS A 100 2.01 -2.67 1.82
C LYS A 100 3.22 -3.47 2.31
N ALA A 101 3.84 -3.06 3.40
CA ALA A 101 4.98 -3.75 3.99
C ALA A 101 4.61 -5.15 4.49
N LYS A 102 3.41 -5.31 5.07
CA LYS A 102 2.88 -6.62 5.51
C LYS A 102 2.53 -7.54 4.34
N GLY A 103 2.09 -6.97 3.21
CA GLY A 103 1.69 -7.72 2.00
C GLY A 103 0.36 -8.47 2.13
N THR A 104 -0.38 -8.31 3.23
CA THR A 104 -1.65 -8.98 3.50
C THR A 104 -2.56 -8.09 4.37
N HIS A 105 -3.83 -8.51 4.47
CA HIS A 105 -4.81 -7.85 5.32
C HIS A 105 -4.40 -7.86 6.80
N MET A 106 -4.89 -6.86 7.55
CA MET A 106 -4.65 -6.72 8.99
C MET A 106 -5.92 -6.26 9.73
N HIS A 107 -6.03 -6.65 11.00
CA HIS A 107 -7.01 -6.05 11.89
C HIS A 107 -6.58 -4.60 12.25
N PHE A 108 -7.54 -3.68 12.42
CA PHE A 108 -7.22 -2.28 12.67
C PHE A 108 -6.39 -2.05 13.95
N ASN A 109 -6.52 -2.93 14.96
CA ASN A 109 -5.66 -2.90 16.16
C ASN A 109 -4.22 -3.25 15.83
N GLU A 110 -3.99 -4.25 14.97
CA GLU A 110 -2.64 -4.65 14.53
C GLU A 110 -1.99 -3.53 13.72
N ILE A 111 -2.78 -2.83 12.88
CA ILE A 111 -2.30 -1.65 12.14
C ILE A 111 -1.87 -0.55 13.13
N ALA A 112 -2.67 -0.30 14.17
CA ALA A 112 -2.36 0.70 15.19
C ALA A 112 -1.04 0.37 15.92
N GLU A 113 -0.87 -0.89 16.30
CA GLU A 113 0.35 -1.36 16.96
C GLU A 113 1.57 -1.27 16.03
N ALA A 114 1.42 -1.67 14.77
CA ALA A 114 2.48 -1.59 13.78
C ALA A 114 2.91 -0.13 13.53
N ILE A 115 1.98 0.83 13.47
CA ILE A 115 2.32 2.26 13.36
C ILE A 115 3.09 2.73 14.60
N LYS A 116 2.65 2.35 15.80
CA LYS A 116 3.32 2.71 17.06
C LYS A 116 4.75 2.19 17.13
N ASN A 117 5.00 1.00 16.61
CA ASN A 117 6.30 0.32 16.62
C ASN A 117 7.17 0.68 15.39
N SER A 118 6.68 1.52 14.48
CA SER A 118 7.39 1.92 13.27
C SER A 118 8.39 3.07 13.52
N ASP A 119 9.21 3.35 12.51
CA ASP A 119 10.11 4.51 12.46
C ASP A 119 9.42 5.80 11.96
N PHE A 120 8.10 5.82 11.91
CA PHE A 120 7.38 7.00 11.44
C PHE A 120 7.53 8.19 12.39
N LYS A 121 7.69 9.38 11.83
CA LYS A 121 7.53 10.63 12.59
C LYS A 121 6.07 10.77 13.05
N ARG A 122 5.86 11.25 14.30
CA ARG A 122 4.52 11.47 14.88
C ARG A 122 3.66 10.20 14.85
N LYS A 123 4.14 9.13 15.46
CA LYS A 123 3.46 7.83 15.53
C LYS A 123 2.41 7.68 16.63
N ASP A 124 2.23 8.70 17.46
CA ASP A 124 1.20 8.75 18.51
C ASP A 124 -0.17 8.98 17.86
N VAL A 125 -0.76 7.89 17.41
CA VAL A 125 -2.07 7.89 16.73
C VAL A 125 -3.00 6.97 17.48
N THR A 126 -4.21 7.45 17.80
CA THR A 126 -5.21 6.64 18.48
C THR A 126 -5.79 5.59 17.53
N THR A 127 -6.14 4.44 18.07
CA THR A 127 -6.83 3.37 17.32
C THR A 127 -8.12 3.87 16.66
N GLN A 128 -8.85 4.78 17.34
CA GLN A 128 -10.06 5.39 16.78
C GLN A 128 -9.78 6.26 15.56
N ALA A 129 -8.70 7.03 15.58
CA ALA A 129 -8.30 7.85 14.42
C ALA A 129 -7.92 6.96 13.22
N ILE A 130 -7.22 5.86 13.46
CA ILE A 130 -6.87 4.86 12.43
C ILE A 130 -8.15 4.25 11.84
N HIS A 131 -9.08 3.80 12.68
CA HIS A 131 -10.35 3.23 12.24
C HIS A 131 -11.16 4.21 11.39
N ASN A 132 -11.23 5.48 11.79
CA ASN A 132 -11.92 6.52 11.03
C ASN A 132 -11.29 6.74 9.65
N GLU A 133 -9.95 6.74 9.55
CA GLU A 133 -9.25 6.91 8.27
C GLU A 133 -9.42 5.68 7.37
N LEU A 134 -9.43 4.46 7.93
CA LEU A 134 -9.70 3.23 7.20
C LEU A 134 -11.09 3.21 6.54
N ILE A 135 -12.10 3.82 7.20
CA ILE A 135 -13.46 3.93 6.65
C ILE A 135 -13.54 5.00 5.54
N LYS A 136 -12.85 6.13 5.73
CA LYS A 136 -12.96 7.30 4.83
C LYS A 136 -12.16 7.13 3.53
N ASP A 137 -10.98 6.52 3.58
CA ASP A 137 -10.07 6.46 2.44
C ASP A 137 -10.41 5.28 1.52
N LYS A 138 -10.65 5.59 0.25
CA LYS A 138 -11.04 4.61 -0.78
C LYS A 138 -9.95 3.58 -1.12
N ARG A 139 -8.71 3.77 -0.67
CA ARG A 139 -7.62 2.80 -0.82
C ARG A 139 -7.82 1.56 0.03
N PHE A 140 -8.60 1.66 1.11
CA PHE A 140 -8.84 0.57 2.04
C PHE A 140 -10.20 -0.06 1.83
N VAL A 141 -10.29 -1.35 2.08
CA VAL A 141 -11.53 -2.11 2.01
C VAL A 141 -11.68 -3.01 3.24
N LEU A 142 -12.87 -2.95 3.85
CA LEU A 142 -13.24 -3.84 4.96
C LEU A 142 -13.62 -5.21 4.38
N ILE A 143 -12.87 -6.24 4.71
CA ILE A 143 -13.05 -7.60 4.18
C ILE A 143 -13.51 -8.63 5.22
N GLY A 144 -13.52 -8.24 6.47
CA GLY A 144 -13.94 -9.05 7.62
C GLY A 144 -14.24 -8.16 8.81
N ARG A 145 -14.60 -8.73 9.97
CA ARG A 145 -14.89 -7.97 11.18
C ARG A 145 -13.63 -7.26 11.69
N GLY A 146 -13.54 -5.94 11.45
CA GLY A 146 -12.38 -5.11 11.80
C GLY A 146 -11.13 -5.37 10.96
N ILE A 147 -11.22 -6.18 9.89
CA ILE A 147 -10.09 -6.56 9.04
C ILE A 147 -10.13 -5.75 7.75
N TYR A 148 -9.03 -5.08 7.47
CA TYR A 148 -8.86 -4.21 6.32
C TYR A 148 -7.75 -4.70 5.40
N ALA A 149 -7.94 -4.45 4.11
CA ALA A 149 -6.98 -4.73 3.05
C ALA A 149 -6.84 -3.53 2.11
N LEU A 150 -5.84 -3.54 1.25
CA LEU A 150 -5.76 -2.58 0.16
C LEU A 150 -6.74 -2.97 -0.96
N LYS A 151 -7.48 -1.98 -1.47
CA LYS A 151 -8.43 -2.19 -2.58
C LYS A 151 -7.72 -2.73 -3.83
N GLU A 152 -6.50 -2.30 -4.08
CA GLU A 152 -5.68 -2.75 -5.21
C GLU A 152 -5.32 -4.25 -5.18
N TRP A 153 -5.51 -4.92 -4.05
CA TRP A 153 -5.34 -6.37 -3.94
C TRP A 153 -6.56 -7.19 -4.44
N GLY A 154 -7.57 -6.51 -5.01
CA GLY A 154 -8.73 -7.16 -5.63
C GLY A 154 -9.84 -7.58 -4.68
N TYR A 155 -9.80 -7.17 -3.41
CA TYR A 155 -10.87 -7.46 -2.47
C TYR A 155 -12.15 -6.66 -2.76
N SER A 156 -13.32 -7.32 -2.63
CA SER A 156 -14.62 -6.74 -2.88
C SER A 156 -15.17 -6.02 -1.65
N LYS A 157 -15.84 -4.88 -1.87
CA LYS A 157 -16.62 -4.17 -0.86
C LYS A 157 -17.99 -4.85 -0.66
N GLY A 158 -18.61 -4.55 0.48
CA GLY A 158 -19.98 -4.98 0.77
C GLY A 158 -20.05 -6.11 1.81
N THR A 159 -21.23 -6.64 2.00
CA THR A 159 -21.50 -7.79 2.88
C THR A 159 -21.12 -9.10 2.18
N VAL A 160 -21.10 -10.20 2.93
CA VAL A 160 -20.90 -11.53 2.34
C VAL A 160 -21.98 -11.83 1.29
N ALA A 161 -23.23 -11.43 1.54
CA ALA A 161 -24.34 -11.59 0.60
C ALA A 161 -24.11 -10.81 -0.71
N ASP A 162 -23.58 -9.57 -0.63
CA ASP A 162 -23.27 -8.77 -1.82
C ASP A 162 -22.20 -9.44 -2.69
N VAL A 163 -21.17 -10.00 -2.05
CA VAL A 163 -20.09 -10.70 -2.78
C VAL A 163 -20.61 -11.99 -3.42
N ILE A 164 -21.46 -12.76 -2.72
CA ILE A 164 -22.13 -13.93 -3.30
C ILE A 164 -22.98 -13.53 -4.51
N THR A 165 -23.75 -12.44 -4.37
CA THR A 165 -24.56 -11.89 -5.47
C THR A 165 -23.70 -11.54 -6.68
N GLN A 166 -22.56 -10.87 -6.45
CA GLN A 166 -21.64 -10.54 -7.52
C GLN A 166 -21.07 -11.80 -8.20
N VAL A 167 -20.64 -12.79 -7.42
CA VAL A 167 -20.10 -14.07 -7.94
C VAL A 167 -21.12 -14.77 -8.83
N LEU A 168 -22.40 -14.82 -8.41
CA LEU A 168 -23.45 -15.46 -9.20
C LEU A 168 -23.82 -14.64 -10.45
N LYS A 169 -23.80 -13.30 -10.37
CA LYS A 169 -24.01 -12.42 -11.54
C LYS A 169 -22.91 -12.58 -12.59
N GLU A 170 -21.66 -12.62 -12.14
CA GLU A 170 -20.51 -12.81 -13.04
C GLU A 170 -20.47 -14.17 -13.69
N ALA A 171 -20.98 -15.20 -13.00
CA ALA A 171 -21.08 -16.55 -13.57
C ALA A 171 -22.17 -16.66 -14.65
N GLY A 172 -23.28 -15.92 -14.50
CA GLY A 172 -24.43 -15.98 -15.43
C GLY A 172 -25.18 -17.32 -15.46
N GLU A 173 -24.79 -18.26 -14.61
CA GLU A 173 -25.36 -19.60 -14.49
C GLU A 173 -25.40 -20.06 -13.03
N PRO A 174 -26.23 -21.06 -12.68
CA PRO A 174 -26.23 -21.65 -11.36
C PRO A 174 -24.88 -22.27 -10.99
N LEU A 175 -24.38 -21.97 -9.78
CA LEU A 175 -23.11 -22.50 -9.29
C LEU A 175 -23.31 -23.48 -8.13
N HIS A 176 -22.46 -24.51 -8.08
CA HIS A 176 -22.37 -25.38 -6.90
C HIS A 176 -21.80 -24.59 -5.71
N ARG A 177 -22.27 -24.84 -4.50
CA ARG A 177 -21.89 -24.13 -3.27
C ARG A 177 -20.37 -24.06 -3.06
N ASP A 178 -19.65 -25.15 -3.37
CA ASP A 178 -18.21 -25.23 -3.14
C ASP A 178 -17.46 -24.27 -4.09
N GLU A 179 -17.96 -24.09 -5.31
CA GLU A 179 -17.44 -23.11 -6.26
C GLU A 179 -17.74 -21.68 -5.81
N ILE A 180 -18.94 -21.42 -5.29
CA ILE A 180 -19.30 -20.13 -4.70
C ILE A 180 -18.37 -19.82 -3.52
N VAL A 181 -18.19 -20.77 -2.60
CA VAL A 181 -17.29 -20.63 -1.46
C VAL A 181 -15.87 -20.29 -1.94
N ARG A 182 -15.34 -21.06 -2.91
CA ARG A 182 -14.01 -20.84 -3.47
C ARG A 182 -13.83 -19.44 -4.05
N ARG A 183 -14.83 -18.95 -4.80
CA ARG A 183 -14.79 -17.61 -5.41
C ARG A 183 -14.91 -16.50 -4.36
N VAL A 184 -15.81 -16.65 -3.38
CA VAL A 184 -16.00 -15.66 -2.30
C VAL A 184 -14.75 -15.54 -1.43
N LEU A 185 -14.10 -16.65 -1.07
CA LEU A 185 -12.88 -16.65 -0.26
C LEU A 185 -11.68 -15.98 -0.94
N LYS A 186 -11.67 -15.84 -2.27
CA LYS A 186 -10.66 -15.06 -2.99
C LYS A 186 -10.77 -13.55 -2.74
N SER A 187 -11.97 -13.06 -2.43
CA SER A 187 -12.25 -11.62 -2.30
C SER A 187 -12.71 -11.19 -0.91
N ARG A 188 -12.85 -12.14 0.04
CA ARG A 188 -13.31 -11.87 1.42
C ARG A 188 -12.61 -12.75 2.43
N PHE A 189 -12.34 -12.19 3.59
CA PHE A 189 -11.82 -12.93 4.75
C PHE A 189 -12.98 -13.31 5.69
N VAL A 190 -13.61 -14.45 5.42
CA VAL A 190 -14.76 -14.99 6.17
C VAL A 190 -14.67 -16.49 6.32
N LYS A 191 -15.37 -17.06 7.31
CA LYS A 191 -15.47 -18.51 7.46
C LYS A 191 -16.43 -19.06 6.40
N GLU A 192 -16.12 -20.25 5.87
CA GLU A 192 -16.99 -20.97 4.93
C GLU A 192 -18.43 -21.10 5.46
N THR A 193 -18.59 -21.43 6.74
CA THR A 193 -19.90 -21.54 7.39
C THR A 193 -20.72 -20.26 7.26
N THR A 194 -20.09 -19.09 7.29
CA THR A 194 -20.77 -17.79 7.09
C THR A 194 -21.31 -17.64 5.67
N ILE A 195 -20.57 -18.12 4.67
CA ILE A 195 -20.99 -18.11 3.28
C ILE A 195 -22.20 -19.04 3.11
N LEU A 196 -22.11 -20.26 3.65
CA LEU A 196 -23.18 -21.25 3.58
C LEU A 196 -24.48 -20.79 4.28
N LEU A 197 -24.37 -20.15 5.45
CA LEU A 197 -25.50 -19.56 6.15
C LEU A 197 -26.15 -18.43 5.34
N ASN A 198 -25.39 -17.60 4.64
CA ASN A 198 -25.95 -16.58 3.75
C ASN A 198 -26.67 -17.21 2.56
N LEU A 199 -26.09 -18.23 1.91
CA LEU A 199 -26.74 -18.96 0.81
C LEU A 199 -28.08 -19.58 1.19
N GLN A 200 -28.20 -20.08 2.43
CA GLN A 200 -29.41 -20.74 2.92
C GLN A 200 -30.42 -19.75 3.50
N GLY A 201 -29.97 -18.67 4.12
CA GLY A 201 -30.81 -17.77 4.90
C GLY A 201 -31.22 -16.48 4.19
N LYS A 202 -30.68 -16.17 3.04
CA LYS A 202 -31.01 -14.93 2.31
C LYS A 202 -31.95 -15.20 1.15
N PRO A 203 -33.07 -14.45 1.01
CA PRO A 203 -34.10 -14.72 0.01
C PRO A 203 -33.60 -14.57 -1.43
N GLN A 204 -32.60 -13.72 -1.68
CA GLN A 204 -32.04 -13.52 -3.00
C GLN A 204 -31.28 -14.73 -3.58
N PHE A 205 -31.04 -15.78 -2.79
CA PHE A 205 -30.35 -16.98 -3.24
C PHE A 205 -31.31 -18.17 -3.31
N LYS A 206 -31.59 -18.61 -4.52
CA LYS A 206 -32.52 -19.73 -4.78
C LYS A 206 -31.72 -21.00 -5.02
N ARG A 207 -32.06 -22.06 -4.29
CA ARG A 207 -31.52 -23.41 -4.55
C ARG A 207 -32.26 -24.05 -5.71
N VAL A 208 -31.57 -24.37 -6.80
CA VAL A 208 -32.14 -24.96 -8.01
C VAL A 208 -31.87 -26.45 -8.16
N ALA A 209 -30.82 -26.96 -7.49
CA ALA A 209 -30.47 -28.38 -7.47
C ALA A 209 -29.76 -28.72 -6.15
N LYS A 210 -29.30 -29.99 -5.99
CA LYS A 210 -28.52 -30.39 -4.81
C LYS A 210 -27.25 -29.52 -4.69
N ALA A 211 -27.19 -28.73 -3.58
CA ALA A 211 -26.07 -27.82 -3.31
C ALA A 211 -25.76 -26.78 -4.41
N THR A 212 -26.72 -26.48 -5.30
CA THR A 212 -26.56 -25.56 -6.43
C THR A 212 -27.48 -24.38 -6.28
N TYR A 213 -26.95 -23.17 -6.45
CA TYR A 213 -27.63 -21.91 -6.17
C TYR A 213 -27.55 -20.94 -7.35
N THR A 214 -28.60 -20.15 -7.51
CA THR A 214 -28.68 -19.00 -8.44
C THR A 214 -29.28 -17.80 -7.73
N LEU A 215 -29.30 -16.66 -8.39
CA LEU A 215 -30.04 -15.49 -7.91
C LEU A 215 -31.53 -15.70 -8.15
N ASP A 216 -32.35 -15.27 -7.18
CA ASP A 216 -33.78 -15.17 -7.35
C ASP A 216 -34.10 -13.79 -7.95
N GLU A 217 -34.55 -13.77 -9.20
CA GLU A 217 -34.92 -12.55 -9.90
C GLU A 217 -36.14 -11.84 -9.29
N ASN A 218 -36.91 -12.55 -8.48
CA ASN A 218 -38.13 -12.04 -7.82
C ASN A 218 -37.89 -11.58 -6.37
N ALA A 219 -36.67 -11.71 -5.85
CA ALA A 219 -36.33 -11.30 -4.49
C ALA A 219 -35.68 -9.88 -4.50
N ALA A 220 -36.44 -8.88 -4.97
CA ALA A 220 -36.05 -7.47 -4.90
C ALA A 220 -36.59 -6.80 -3.63
#